data_15e27e24c9895de0d24a068199cab5ab
#
_entry.id   15e27e24c9895de0d24a068199cab5ab
#
_cell.length_a   1.000
_cell.length_b   1.000
_cell.length_c   1.000
_cell.angle_alpha   90.00
_cell.angle_beta   90.00
_cell.angle_gamma   90.00
#
_symmetry.space_group_name_H-M   'P 1'
#
loop_
_entity.id
_entity.type
_entity.pdbx_description
1 polymer ?
#
loop_
_entity_poly.entity_id
_entity_poly.type
_entity_poly.pdbx_seq_one_letter_code
_entity_poly.pdbx_strand_id
1 'polypeptide(L)'
;VRDTMSPIGHVIAGKRYSLSLECELKGGGTDVSDVVQPPEYDPLLLACGFQKETGNGERVKLSSTDVTTFQLGEIVTGGTSGASGKLVQTIGGSGGQLVLAHITSGPFEDNEDVTGGPSGTTGTVDGSPDDAVIYYPQSNPSLVQDCGIYFHVDGIRHKALGAIGDMSLNIEVNGVPSISFNFSALYSAPSDQSLPSPSLLDLT
;
A
#
# COMPACT_ATOMS: atom_id res chain seq x y z
N VAL A 1 -51.49 28.07 -7.78
CA VAL A 1 -51.07 29.38 -7.28
C VAL A 1 -50.91 29.24 -5.78
N ARG A 2 -49.69 29.44 -5.25
CA ARG A 2 -49.45 29.41 -3.80
C ARG A 2 -49.73 30.76 -3.23
N ASP A 3 -50.66 30.79 -2.32
CA ASP A 3 -51.15 32.04 -1.64
C ASP A 3 -50.24 32.51 -0.50
N THR A 4 -49.07 31.88 -0.27
CA THR A 4 -48.16 32.30 0.79
C THR A 4 -46.75 32.36 0.28
N MET A 5 -46.05 33.49 0.42
CA MET A 5 -44.62 33.66 0.32
C MET A 5 -43.91 33.03 1.53
N SER A 6 -44.20 31.78 1.83
CA SER A 6 -43.46 31.06 2.86
C SER A 6 -42.11 30.63 2.30
N PRO A 7 -40.99 30.90 2.96
CA PRO A 7 -39.70 30.42 2.48
C PRO A 7 -39.77 28.90 2.38
N ILE A 8 -39.36 28.37 1.23
CA ILE A 8 -39.22 26.94 1.03
C ILE A 8 -38.22 26.45 2.10
N GLY A 9 -38.65 25.50 2.93
CA GLY A 9 -37.78 24.94 3.96
C GLY A 9 -36.45 24.55 3.36
N HIS A 10 -35.35 24.98 3.96
CA HIS A 10 -34.03 24.60 3.53
C HIS A 10 -33.88 23.11 3.74
N VAL A 11 -33.67 22.38 2.65
CA VAL A 11 -33.16 21.00 2.72
C VAL A 11 -31.70 21.09 3.11
N ILE A 12 -31.40 20.77 4.36
CA ILE A 12 -30.01 20.69 4.82
C ILE A 12 -29.38 19.49 4.10
N ALA A 13 -28.54 19.74 3.11
CA ALA A 13 -27.69 18.74 2.53
C ALA A 13 -26.73 18.20 3.61
N GLY A 14 -26.42 16.90 3.57
CA GLY A 14 -25.53 16.29 4.55
C GLY A 14 -24.18 17.02 4.62
N LYS A 15 -23.69 17.24 5.83
CA LYS A 15 -22.36 17.82 6.06
C LYS A 15 -21.28 16.82 5.68
N ARG A 16 -20.21 17.28 5.08
CA ARG A 16 -19.03 16.47 4.74
C ARG A 16 -17.76 17.14 5.25
N TYR A 17 -16.76 16.32 5.53
CA TYR A 17 -15.38 16.76 5.73
C TYR A 17 -14.63 16.64 4.41
N SER A 18 -13.77 17.63 4.15
CA SER A 18 -12.65 17.53 3.21
C SER A 18 -11.38 17.58 4.04
N LEU A 19 -10.52 16.60 3.87
CA LEU A 19 -9.29 16.44 4.64
C LEU A 19 -8.12 16.28 3.67
N SER A 20 -7.05 17.01 3.93
CA SER A 20 -5.78 16.83 3.23
C SER A 20 -4.72 16.46 4.26
N LEU A 21 -3.99 15.39 4.00
CA LEU A 21 -2.93 14.86 4.85
C LEU A 21 -1.67 14.70 4.00
N GLU A 22 -0.54 15.02 4.56
CA GLU A 22 0.76 14.78 3.92
C GLU A 22 1.66 14.04 4.90
N CYS A 23 2.36 13.03 4.40
CA CYS A 23 3.33 12.28 5.16
C CYS A 23 4.53 11.90 4.31
N GLU A 24 5.62 11.56 4.96
CA GLU A 24 6.82 11.05 4.30
C GLU A 24 6.53 9.70 3.65
N LEU A 25 7.02 9.50 2.42
CA LEU A 25 6.95 8.22 1.74
C LEU A 25 8.04 7.29 2.30
N LYS A 26 7.64 6.34 3.11
CA LYS A 26 8.53 5.32 3.69
C LYS A 26 7.87 3.96 3.76
N GLY A 27 8.66 2.90 3.76
CA GLY A 27 8.16 1.54 3.96
C GLY A 27 7.77 1.29 5.42
N GLY A 28 7.06 0.20 5.65
CA GLY A 28 6.65 -0.23 6.98
C GLY A 28 7.75 -0.94 7.79
N GLY A 29 8.89 -1.26 7.15
CA GLY A 29 9.95 -2.03 7.80
C GLY A 29 9.58 -3.50 8.04
N THR A 30 10.29 -4.12 8.96
CA THR A 30 10.00 -5.48 9.45
C THR A 30 9.67 -5.42 10.94
N ASP A 31 8.90 -6.39 11.42
CA ASP A 31 8.67 -6.57 12.86
C ASP A 31 9.84 -7.35 13.53
N VAL A 32 9.68 -7.65 14.81
CA VAL A 32 10.67 -8.41 15.61
C VAL A 32 10.88 -9.85 15.14
N SER A 33 10.08 -10.33 14.21
CA SER A 33 10.16 -11.67 13.60
C SER A 33 10.58 -11.61 12.13
N ASP A 34 11.17 -10.50 11.69
CA ASP A 34 11.56 -10.21 10.29
C ASP A 34 10.40 -10.26 9.27
N VAL A 35 9.16 -10.19 9.75
CA VAL A 35 7.99 -10.12 8.85
C VAL A 35 7.81 -8.69 8.34
N VAL A 36 7.77 -8.55 7.03
CA VAL A 36 7.56 -7.24 6.38
C VAL A 36 6.20 -6.66 6.75
N GLN A 37 6.22 -5.44 7.27
CA GLN A 37 5.02 -4.73 7.69
C GLN A 37 4.56 -3.74 6.62
N PRO A 38 3.25 -3.56 6.45
CA PRO A 38 2.74 -2.47 5.64
C PRO A 38 3.11 -1.10 6.26
N PRO A 39 3.24 -0.03 5.46
CA PRO A 39 3.48 1.30 5.99
C PRO A 39 2.33 1.78 6.87
N GLU A 40 2.61 2.69 7.81
CA GLU A 40 1.60 3.23 8.73
C GLU A 40 0.40 3.87 8.02
N TYR A 41 0.60 4.39 6.81
CA TYR A 41 -0.47 4.95 5.96
C TYR A 41 -1.20 3.90 5.09
N ASP A 42 -0.99 2.61 5.34
CA ASP A 42 -1.70 1.51 4.65
C ASP A 42 -3.23 1.72 4.55
N PRO A 43 -3.95 2.06 5.65
CA PRO A 43 -5.39 2.27 5.56
C PRO A 43 -5.78 3.43 4.65
N LEU A 44 -4.90 4.44 4.52
CA LEU A 44 -5.14 5.58 3.63
C LEU A 44 -4.97 5.20 2.17
N LEU A 45 -4.00 4.34 1.83
CA LEU A 45 -3.84 3.80 0.49
C LEU A 45 -5.06 2.96 0.07
N LEU A 46 -5.56 2.10 0.96
CA LEU A 46 -6.75 1.29 0.69
C LEU A 46 -7.98 2.17 0.45
N ALA A 47 -8.13 3.26 1.21
CA ALA A 47 -9.20 4.23 1.04
C ALA A 47 -9.04 5.13 -0.20
N CYS A 48 -7.87 5.13 -0.83
CA CYS A 48 -7.61 5.75 -2.14
C CYS A 48 -7.80 4.77 -3.31
N GLY A 49 -8.43 3.62 -3.08
CA GLY A 49 -8.73 2.65 -4.14
C GLY A 49 -7.54 1.76 -4.52
N PHE A 50 -6.61 1.53 -3.61
CA PHE A 50 -5.60 0.50 -3.76
C PHE A 50 -6.05 -0.81 -3.11
N GLN A 51 -5.53 -1.90 -3.62
CA GLN A 51 -5.58 -3.22 -3.03
C GLN A 51 -4.19 -3.59 -2.55
N LYS A 52 -4.12 -4.24 -1.39
CA LYS A 52 -2.87 -4.72 -0.81
C LYS A 52 -2.78 -6.23 -0.95
N GLU A 53 -1.60 -6.70 -1.28
CA GLU A 53 -1.23 -8.11 -1.26
C GLU A 53 -0.04 -8.30 -0.30
N THR A 54 -0.21 -9.16 0.70
CA THR A 54 0.79 -9.54 1.69
C THR A 54 0.93 -11.06 1.70
N GLY A 55 2.15 -11.56 1.78
CA GLY A 55 2.43 -13.01 1.79
C GLY A 55 2.31 -13.71 0.44
N ASN A 56 1.85 -13.01 -0.60
CA ASN A 56 1.84 -13.47 -1.98
C ASN A 56 2.79 -12.63 -2.86
N GLY A 57 3.62 -11.82 -2.26
CA GLY A 57 4.69 -11.10 -2.90
C GLY A 57 6.01 -11.48 -2.25
N GLU A 58 7.04 -11.68 -3.04
CA GLU A 58 8.37 -12.03 -2.57
C GLU A 58 9.44 -11.19 -3.24
N ARG A 59 10.48 -10.91 -2.49
CA ARG A 59 11.70 -10.32 -2.98
C ARG A 59 12.79 -11.38 -2.99
N VAL A 60 13.11 -11.85 -4.18
CA VAL A 60 14.05 -12.95 -4.42
C VAL A 60 15.38 -12.36 -4.85
N LYS A 61 16.42 -12.52 -4.05
CA LYS A 61 17.79 -12.15 -4.40
C LYS A 61 18.43 -13.23 -5.25
N LEU A 62 19.20 -12.84 -6.27
CA LEU A 62 19.97 -13.77 -7.09
C LEU A 62 21.47 -13.67 -6.79
N SER A 63 22.18 -14.79 -6.89
CA SER A 63 23.60 -14.88 -6.53
C SER A 63 24.51 -14.07 -7.47
N SER A 64 24.33 -14.18 -8.77
CA SER A 64 25.21 -13.55 -9.75
C SER A 64 24.55 -13.15 -11.06
N THR A 65 23.32 -13.59 -11.30
CA THR A 65 22.58 -13.26 -12.53
C THR A 65 22.20 -11.78 -12.56
N ASP A 66 22.34 -11.18 -13.73
CA ASP A 66 21.86 -9.80 -13.96
C ASP A 66 20.33 -9.82 -14.06
N VAL A 67 19.68 -9.26 -13.05
CA VAL A 67 18.21 -9.23 -12.97
C VAL A 67 17.58 -8.39 -14.07
N THR A 68 18.33 -7.50 -14.72
CA THR A 68 17.81 -6.67 -15.82
C THR A 68 17.59 -7.47 -17.11
N THR A 69 18.07 -8.71 -17.18
CA THR A 69 17.82 -9.62 -18.31
C THR A 69 16.45 -10.30 -18.26
N PHE A 70 15.79 -10.28 -17.09
CA PHE A 70 14.41 -10.70 -16.95
C PHE A 70 13.45 -9.63 -17.52
N GLN A 71 12.31 -10.06 -18.03
CA GLN A 71 11.30 -9.14 -18.60
C GLN A 71 10.22 -8.79 -17.57
N LEU A 72 9.97 -7.50 -17.37
CA LEU A 72 8.89 -7.07 -16.51
C LEU A 72 7.54 -7.64 -17.00
N GLY A 73 6.77 -8.17 -16.05
CA GLY A 73 5.47 -8.79 -16.32
C GLY A 73 5.53 -10.28 -16.68
N GLU A 74 6.72 -10.87 -16.84
CA GLU A 74 6.84 -12.31 -17.07
C GLU A 74 6.57 -13.13 -15.82
N ILE A 75 6.27 -14.41 -16.02
CA ILE A 75 6.19 -15.38 -14.92
C ILE A 75 7.56 -15.98 -14.70
N VAL A 76 8.04 -15.89 -13.47
CA VAL A 76 9.26 -16.52 -12.99
C VAL A 76 8.88 -17.78 -12.22
N THR A 77 9.55 -18.90 -12.50
CA THR A 77 9.24 -20.19 -11.89
C THR A 77 10.47 -20.77 -11.21
N GLY A 78 10.30 -21.25 -9.98
CA GLY A 78 11.32 -21.98 -9.22
C GLY A 78 11.41 -23.43 -9.68
N GLY A 79 12.64 -23.90 -9.86
CA GLY A 79 12.91 -25.25 -10.39
C GLY A 79 12.70 -26.34 -9.36
N THR A 80 12.86 -26.07 -8.07
CA THR A 80 12.74 -27.04 -6.97
C THR A 80 11.41 -26.89 -6.24
N SER A 81 11.09 -25.68 -5.80
CA SER A 81 9.84 -25.36 -5.08
C SER A 81 8.60 -25.51 -5.96
N GLY A 82 8.73 -25.28 -7.27
CA GLY A 82 7.60 -25.12 -8.17
C GLY A 82 6.84 -23.82 -7.95
N ALA A 83 7.34 -22.93 -7.09
CA ALA A 83 6.79 -21.60 -6.89
C ALA A 83 6.76 -20.83 -8.21
N SER A 84 5.74 -20.03 -8.43
CA SER A 84 5.70 -19.13 -9.57
C SER A 84 5.13 -17.79 -9.18
N GLY A 85 5.71 -16.71 -9.74
CA GLY A 85 5.30 -15.36 -9.46
C GLY A 85 5.46 -14.46 -10.67
N LYS A 86 4.66 -13.40 -10.73
CA LYS A 86 4.74 -12.39 -11.79
C LYS A 86 5.80 -11.34 -11.43
N LEU A 87 6.79 -11.14 -12.28
CA LEU A 87 7.82 -10.12 -12.08
C LEU A 87 7.23 -8.71 -12.23
N VAL A 88 7.26 -7.94 -11.15
CA VAL A 88 6.76 -6.56 -11.11
C VAL A 88 7.88 -5.53 -11.09
N GLN A 89 9.06 -5.89 -10.57
CA GLN A 89 10.21 -5.00 -10.50
C GLN A 89 11.52 -5.78 -10.44
N THR A 90 12.59 -5.19 -10.96
CA THR A 90 13.97 -5.62 -10.73
C THR A 90 14.73 -4.54 -9.96
N ILE A 91 15.56 -4.92 -9.00
CA ILE A 91 16.36 -4.00 -8.17
C ILE A 91 17.83 -4.37 -8.30
N GLY A 92 18.64 -3.44 -8.77
CA GLY A 92 20.07 -3.64 -9.01
C GLY A 92 20.35 -4.23 -10.41
N GLY A 93 21.52 -4.88 -10.56
CA GLY A 93 21.98 -5.53 -11.76
C GLY A 93 22.41 -6.97 -11.44
N SER A 94 23.69 -7.29 -11.65
CA SER A 94 24.24 -8.62 -11.29
C SER A 94 24.16 -8.85 -9.78
N GLY A 95 23.60 -9.99 -9.36
CA GLY A 95 23.31 -10.28 -7.95
C GLY A 95 22.21 -9.39 -7.35
N GLY A 96 21.36 -8.83 -8.19
CA GLY A 96 20.23 -8.01 -7.79
C GLY A 96 19.03 -8.82 -7.29
N GLN A 97 17.88 -8.16 -7.19
CA GLN A 97 16.66 -8.75 -6.65
C GLN A 97 15.52 -8.67 -7.66
N LEU A 98 14.70 -9.71 -7.66
CA LEU A 98 13.43 -9.78 -8.35
C LEU A 98 12.32 -9.51 -7.33
N VAL A 99 11.40 -8.61 -7.63
CA VAL A 99 10.17 -8.44 -6.85
C VAL A 99 9.05 -9.13 -7.60
N LEU A 100 8.51 -10.17 -6.98
CA LEU A 100 7.50 -11.05 -7.56
C LEU A 100 6.17 -10.87 -6.84
N ALA A 101 5.07 -10.81 -7.59
CA ALA A 101 3.71 -10.72 -7.08
C ALA A 101 2.92 -11.97 -7.50
N HIS A 102 1.79 -12.20 -6.82
CA HIS A 102 0.90 -13.33 -7.10
C HIS A 102 1.62 -14.68 -7.03
N ILE A 103 2.34 -14.89 -5.93
CA ILE A 103 3.05 -16.15 -5.71
C ILE A 103 2.06 -17.31 -5.59
N THR A 104 2.34 -18.37 -6.31
CA THR A 104 1.56 -19.61 -6.26
C THR A 104 2.50 -20.81 -6.07
N SER A 105 1.99 -21.87 -5.47
CA SER A 105 2.70 -23.13 -5.23
C SER A 105 3.82 -23.07 -4.18
N GLY A 106 3.72 -22.16 -3.22
CA GLY A 106 4.65 -22.00 -2.11
C GLY A 106 5.68 -20.90 -2.33
N PRO A 107 6.51 -20.61 -1.33
CA PRO A 107 7.60 -19.66 -1.47
C PRO A 107 8.71 -20.20 -2.35
N PHE A 108 9.50 -19.31 -2.93
CA PHE A 108 10.77 -19.69 -3.55
C PHE A 108 11.76 -20.15 -2.48
N GLU A 109 12.67 -21.04 -2.85
CA GLU A 109 13.63 -21.65 -1.92
C GLU A 109 15.04 -21.13 -2.14
N ASP A 110 15.84 -21.13 -1.06
CA ASP A 110 17.27 -20.81 -1.13
C ASP A 110 18.01 -21.83 -2.02
N ASN A 111 18.97 -21.35 -2.81
CA ASN A 111 19.79 -22.14 -3.73
C ASN A 111 19.00 -22.84 -4.86
N GLU A 112 17.74 -22.49 -5.10
CA GLU A 112 17.04 -23.01 -6.28
C GLU A 112 17.32 -22.17 -7.53
N ASP A 113 17.22 -22.79 -8.69
CA ASP A 113 17.25 -22.07 -9.96
C ASP A 113 15.85 -21.54 -10.30
N VAL A 114 15.79 -20.27 -10.62
CA VAL A 114 14.57 -19.62 -11.11
C VAL A 114 14.69 -19.32 -12.60
N THR A 115 13.58 -19.45 -13.33
CA THR A 115 13.54 -19.24 -14.78
C THR A 115 12.43 -18.29 -15.16
N GLY A 116 12.78 -17.23 -15.91
CA GLY A 116 11.81 -16.33 -16.54
C GLY A 116 11.21 -16.97 -17.80
N GLY A 117 9.88 -17.00 -17.90
CA GLY A 117 9.19 -17.66 -19.00
C GLY A 117 9.56 -17.10 -20.38
N PRO A 118 9.14 -15.89 -20.76
CA PRO A 118 9.45 -15.30 -22.06
C PRO A 118 10.93 -14.97 -22.28
N SER A 119 11.65 -14.52 -21.25
CA SER A 119 13.08 -14.18 -21.37
C SER A 119 13.97 -15.40 -21.51
N GLY A 120 13.57 -16.54 -20.93
CA GLY A 120 14.43 -17.72 -20.79
C GLY A 120 15.62 -17.49 -19.86
N THR A 121 15.67 -16.36 -19.16
CA THR A 121 16.74 -16.04 -18.22
C THR A 121 16.66 -16.95 -17.01
N THR A 122 17.79 -17.47 -16.57
CA THR A 122 17.91 -18.29 -15.37
C THR A 122 18.81 -17.61 -14.35
N GLY A 123 18.53 -17.83 -13.08
CA GLY A 123 19.37 -17.37 -11.98
C GLY A 123 19.17 -18.24 -10.76
N THR A 124 20.17 -18.29 -9.88
CA THR A 124 20.10 -19.05 -8.65
C THR A 124 19.77 -18.13 -7.48
N VAL A 125 18.80 -18.49 -6.66
CA VAL A 125 18.38 -17.75 -5.46
C VAL A 125 19.50 -17.74 -4.43
N ASP A 126 19.76 -16.59 -3.82
CA ASP A 126 20.80 -16.38 -2.81
C ASP A 126 20.14 -15.97 -1.48
N GLY A 127 19.96 -16.93 -0.61
CA GLY A 127 19.29 -16.78 0.67
C GLY A 127 17.77 -16.99 0.60
N SER A 128 17.13 -17.03 1.75
CA SER A 128 15.67 -17.12 1.81
C SER A 128 15.04 -15.84 1.24
N PRO A 129 14.03 -15.95 0.37
CA PRO A 129 13.28 -14.80 -0.08
C PRO A 129 12.66 -14.02 1.06
N ASP A 130 12.61 -12.70 0.90
CA ASP A 130 11.88 -11.81 1.83
C ASP A 130 10.44 -11.61 1.34
N ASP A 131 9.49 -11.56 2.25
CA ASP A 131 8.13 -11.15 1.93
C ASP A 131 8.10 -9.71 1.37
N ALA A 132 7.14 -9.42 0.53
CA ALA A 132 6.90 -8.07 0.03
C ALA A 132 5.43 -7.66 0.21
N VAL A 133 5.21 -6.40 0.57
CA VAL A 133 3.88 -5.78 0.55
C VAL A 133 3.72 -5.02 -0.75
N ILE A 134 2.74 -5.41 -1.54
CA ILE A 134 2.51 -4.86 -2.87
C ILE A 134 1.16 -4.14 -2.89
N TYR A 135 1.15 -2.90 -3.41
CA TYR A 135 -0.05 -2.13 -3.63
C TYR A 135 -0.29 -1.96 -5.13
N TYR A 136 -1.50 -2.20 -5.56
CA TYR A 136 -1.92 -2.00 -6.94
C TYR A 136 -3.34 -1.42 -7.01
N PRO A 137 -3.68 -0.68 -8.08
CA PRO A 137 -5.00 -0.07 -8.20
C PRO A 137 -6.10 -1.13 -8.22
N GLN A 138 -7.17 -0.90 -7.43
CA GLN A 138 -8.35 -1.74 -7.41
C GLN A 138 -9.30 -1.34 -8.53
N SER A 139 -9.53 -2.24 -9.49
CA SER A 139 -10.43 -2.01 -10.62
C SER A 139 -11.90 -2.30 -10.32
N ASN A 140 -12.19 -3.02 -9.24
CA ASN A 140 -13.56 -3.33 -8.83
C ASN A 140 -14.03 -2.34 -7.74
N PRO A 141 -14.94 -1.40 -8.05
CA PRO A 141 -15.37 -0.39 -7.07
C PRO A 141 -16.08 -0.98 -5.85
N SER A 142 -16.60 -2.21 -5.92
CA SER A 142 -17.24 -2.88 -4.78
C SER A 142 -16.24 -3.38 -3.73
N LEU A 143 -14.94 -3.41 -4.06
CA LEU A 143 -13.86 -3.83 -3.18
C LEU A 143 -13.03 -2.67 -2.65
N VAL A 144 -13.33 -1.43 -3.07
CA VAL A 144 -12.69 -0.23 -2.51
C VAL A 144 -13.08 -0.12 -1.04
N GLN A 145 -12.09 0.02 -0.20
CA GLN A 145 -12.29 0.17 1.24
C GLN A 145 -12.42 1.65 1.58
N ASP A 146 -13.18 1.94 2.61
CA ASP A 146 -13.23 3.25 3.25
C ASP A 146 -12.46 3.22 4.58
N CYS A 147 -12.11 4.37 5.11
CA CYS A 147 -11.51 4.45 6.43
C CYS A 147 -12.21 5.49 7.31
N GLY A 148 -12.03 5.33 8.63
CA GLY A 148 -12.43 6.33 9.62
C GLY A 148 -11.22 7.13 10.07
N ILE A 149 -11.23 8.46 9.88
CA ILE A 149 -10.15 9.34 10.29
C ILE A 149 -10.58 10.09 11.55
N TYR A 150 -9.79 9.96 12.61
CA TYR A 150 -10.01 10.64 13.88
C TYR A 150 -8.89 11.64 14.11
N PHE A 151 -9.25 12.88 14.45
CA PHE A 151 -8.28 13.89 14.83
C PHE A 151 -8.76 14.66 16.05
N HIS A 152 -7.82 15.05 16.89
CA HIS A 152 -8.08 15.73 18.14
C HIS A 152 -7.55 17.15 18.08
N VAL A 153 -8.40 18.09 18.42
CA VAL A 153 -8.05 19.51 18.52
C VAL A 153 -8.62 20.01 19.84
N ASP A 154 -7.78 20.53 20.71
CA ASP A 154 -8.17 21.13 22.00
C ASP A 154 -9.07 20.22 22.89
N GLY A 155 -8.79 18.93 22.96
CA GLY A 155 -9.61 17.99 23.75
C GLY A 155 -10.89 17.54 23.05
N ILE A 156 -11.18 18.06 21.88
CA ILE A 156 -12.33 17.66 21.07
C ILE A 156 -11.90 16.68 20.01
N ARG A 157 -12.57 15.53 19.96
CA ARG A 157 -12.38 14.53 18.91
C ARG A 157 -13.32 14.77 17.73
N HIS A 158 -12.78 15.00 16.57
CA HIS A 158 -13.48 15.01 15.30
C HIS A 158 -13.41 13.63 14.65
N LYS A 159 -14.51 13.24 13.98
CA LYS A 159 -14.64 11.96 13.30
C LYS A 159 -15.04 12.20 11.85
N ALA A 160 -14.21 11.79 10.94
CA ALA A 160 -14.50 11.72 9.52
C ALA A 160 -14.71 10.24 9.15
N LEU A 161 -15.95 9.85 8.89
CA LEU A 161 -16.35 8.47 8.68
C LEU A 161 -16.55 8.19 7.19
N GLY A 162 -16.22 6.95 6.77
CA GLY A 162 -16.36 6.57 5.37
C GLY A 162 -15.51 7.43 4.45
N ALA A 163 -14.27 7.73 4.85
CA ALA A 163 -13.36 8.54 4.06
C ALA A 163 -12.89 7.77 2.85
N ILE A 164 -13.12 8.33 1.67
CA ILE A 164 -12.63 7.86 0.38
C ILE A 164 -11.96 9.04 -0.31
N GLY A 165 -10.85 8.80 -0.98
CA GLY A 165 -10.07 9.87 -1.55
C GLY A 165 -9.17 9.46 -2.69
N ASP A 166 -8.23 10.33 -2.96
CA ASP A 166 -7.13 10.14 -3.89
C ASP A 166 -5.79 10.43 -3.23
N MET A 167 -4.72 10.03 -3.88
CA MET A 167 -3.37 10.30 -3.43
C MET A 167 -2.51 10.87 -4.55
N SER A 168 -1.50 11.64 -4.19
CA SER A 168 -0.44 12.09 -5.09
C SER A 168 0.92 11.91 -4.46
N LEU A 169 1.90 11.55 -5.29
CA LEU A 169 3.30 11.41 -4.90
C LEU A 169 4.06 12.66 -5.32
N ASN A 170 4.86 13.19 -4.41
CA ASN A 170 5.82 14.25 -4.69
C ASN A 170 7.23 13.73 -4.43
N ILE A 171 8.01 13.61 -5.51
CA ILE A 171 9.38 13.11 -5.47
C ILE A 171 10.27 14.16 -6.12
N GLU A 172 11.08 14.85 -5.31
CA GLU A 172 12.01 15.87 -5.76
C GLU A 172 13.46 15.38 -5.61
N VAL A 173 14.30 15.81 -6.54
CA VAL A 173 15.75 15.52 -6.45
C VAL A 173 16.33 16.24 -5.23
N ASN A 174 16.98 15.49 -4.36
CA ASN A 174 17.51 15.94 -3.06
C ASN A 174 16.44 16.36 -2.03
N GLY A 175 15.16 16.08 -2.28
CA GLY A 175 14.07 16.27 -1.31
C GLY A 175 13.69 14.97 -0.62
N VAL A 176 12.96 15.07 0.50
CA VAL A 176 12.32 13.94 1.13
C VAL A 176 11.04 13.63 0.33
N PRO A 177 10.89 12.41 -0.21
CA PRO A 177 9.69 12.05 -0.95
C PRO A 177 8.47 12.09 -0.03
N SER A 178 7.39 12.70 -0.48
CA SER A 178 6.14 12.79 0.27
C SER A 178 4.96 12.21 -0.49
N ILE A 179 3.97 11.77 0.27
CA ILE A 179 2.69 11.32 -0.23
C ILE A 179 1.59 12.19 0.38
N SER A 180 0.76 12.75 -0.47
CA SER A 180 -0.38 13.58 -0.07
C SER A 180 -1.67 12.85 -0.36
N PHE A 181 -2.59 12.86 0.61
CA PHE A 181 -3.90 12.25 0.54
C PHE A 181 -4.98 13.33 0.62
N ASN A 182 -6.01 13.23 -0.22
CA ASN A 182 -7.17 14.11 -0.19
C ASN A 182 -8.44 13.28 -0.03
N PHE A 183 -9.13 13.44 1.08
CA PHE A 183 -10.31 12.66 1.43
C PHE A 183 -11.58 13.49 1.47
N SER A 184 -12.67 12.86 1.04
CA SER A 184 -14.05 13.29 1.33
C SER A 184 -14.69 12.27 2.27
N ALA A 185 -15.24 12.75 3.38
CA ALA A 185 -15.81 11.89 4.41
C ALA A 185 -17.13 12.44 4.96
N LEU A 186 -17.92 11.59 5.58
CA LEU A 186 -19.14 11.97 6.26
C LEU A 186 -18.83 12.68 7.58
N TYR A 187 -19.53 13.78 7.81
CA TYR A 187 -19.45 14.50 9.08
C TYR A 187 -20.13 13.72 10.20
N SER A 188 -19.42 13.55 11.31
CA SER A 188 -19.98 13.16 12.59
C SER A 188 -19.80 14.29 13.61
N ALA A 189 -20.76 14.47 14.52
CA ALA A 189 -20.65 15.51 15.53
C ALA A 189 -19.40 15.32 16.38
N PRO A 190 -18.62 16.38 16.63
CA PRO A 190 -17.48 16.32 17.53
C PRO A 190 -17.88 15.88 18.93
N SER A 191 -16.99 15.23 19.64
CA SER A 191 -17.22 14.80 21.03
C SER A 191 -16.02 15.16 21.89
N ASP A 192 -16.29 15.57 23.12
CA ASP A 192 -15.25 15.74 24.13
C ASP A 192 -14.66 14.37 24.47
N GLN A 193 -13.35 14.23 24.34
CA GLN A 193 -12.66 12.97 24.59
C GLN A 193 -11.16 13.21 24.83
N SER A 194 -10.61 12.50 25.83
CA SER A 194 -9.18 12.50 26.08
C SER A 194 -8.39 12.05 24.85
N LEU A 195 -7.17 12.57 24.73
CA LEU A 195 -6.22 12.13 23.70
C LEU A 195 -5.99 10.61 23.84
N PRO A 196 -5.94 9.87 22.73
CA PRO A 196 -5.49 8.49 22.78
C PRO A 196 -4.04 8.44 23.26
N SER A 197 -3.67 7.35 23.92
CA SER A 197 -2.27 7.04 24.22
C SER A 197 -1.74 6.17 23.07
N PRO A 198 -1.16 6.76 22.03
CA PRO A 198 -0.66 5.98 20.91
C PRO A 198 0.56 5.19 21.35
N SER A 199 0.61 3.91 20.98
CA SER A 199 1.86 3.16 20.96
C SER A 199 2.66 3.63 19.77
N LEU A 200 3.64 4.47 19.98
CA LEU A 200 4.57 4.88 18.94
C LEU A 200 5.52 3.70 18.70
N LEU A 201 5.65 3.27 17.45
CA LEU A 201 6.72 2.38 17.05
C LEU A 201 8.03 3.16 17.21
N ASP A 202 8.88 2.70 18.09
CA ASP A 202 10.23 3.26 18.27
C ASP A 202 11.04 2.85 17.04
N LEU A 203 11.22 3.77 16.14
CA LEU A 203 12.06 3.60 14.94
C LEU A 203 13.50 3.89 15.36
N THR A 204 14.15 2.92 16.01
CA THR A 204 15.61 2.95 16.25
C THR A 204 16.37 2.41 15.06
#